data_0355f927edf45ceb4b4ccb977df30fe8
#
_entry.id   0355f927edf45ceb4b4ccb977df30fe8
#
_cell.length_a   1.000
_cell.length_b   1.000
_cell.length_c   1.000
_cell.angle_alpha   90.00
_cell.angle_beta   90.00
_cell.angle_gamma   90.00
#
_symmetry.space_group_name_H-M   'P 1'
#
loop_
_entity.id
_entity.type
_entity.pdbx_description
1 polymer ?
#
loop_
_entity_poly.entity_id
_entity_poly.type
_entity_poly.pdbx_seq_one_letter_code
_entity_poly.pdbx_strand_id
1 'polypeptide(L)'
;VKNFIYLPFCLFIGTSVAGALPEIPEPFKYGVGGIENGKIYIGLGSLGNNWYMIDTNQSEKKWTKIAQWPTVPREQATATIIDGKIYVFGGIGKDKSGVITLQKDVYSYDIAKDKWEKLMTRPPVSLAGHVSFIHNGHAVSTGGVNENIFNGYFSDVELSKGNSALTEKVNRDYFSKPADDYFLNNHIISYDPSKNQWKNLGTTPFPGTAGSSVIFAEQQIYILGGERKPGLRSVRSWTGELSHDRIKWSELPPVASPEGVSGAYASVIDGNIFLAGGAYFPGAAEKYSNGEYWSHKGLDKAYSKEIYQLIKNDWKKVGSLPEGLAYGVSLPWQGGMLILGGEKKDGKAVSDVIYLKKNDK
;
A
#
# COMPACT_ATOMS: atom_id res chain seq x y z
N VAL A 1 -45.34 18.05 -18.86
CA VAL A 1 -43.92 17.70 -18.78
C VAL A 1 -43.51 17.96 -17.34
N LYS A 2 -43.41 16.91 -16.51
CA LYS A 2 -42.91 17.02 -15.12
C LYS A 2 -41.39 16.86 -15.16
N ASN A 3 -40.68 17.95 -14.92
CA ASN A 3 -39.25 17.95 -14.70
C ASN A 3 -38.96 17.26 -13.34
N PHE A 4 -38.46 16.05 -13.37
CA PHE A 4 -37.85 15.41 -12.20
C PHE A 4 -36.46 16.02 -12.03
N ILE A 5 -36.31 16.90 -11.05
CA ILE A 5 -35.02 17.36 -10.57
C ILE A 5 -34.38 16.19 -9.81
N TYR A 6 -33.42 15.51 -10.45
CA TYR A 6 -32.53 14.58 -9.75
C TYR A 6 -31.55 15.41 -8.91
N LEU A 7 -31.86 15.57 -7.64
CA LEU A 7 -30.88 16.01 -6.65
C LEU A 7 -29.76 14.95 -6.56
N PRO A 8 -28.49 15.32 -6.73
CA PRO A 8 -27.39 14.40 -6.51
C PRO A 8 -27.37 14.02 -5.02
N PHE A 9 -27.61 12.77 -4.75
CA PHE A 9 -27.50 12.19 -3.42
C PHE A 9 -26.04 12.20 -2.99
N CYS A 10 -25.62 13.18 -2.20
CA CYS A 10 -24.37 13.13 -1.47
C CYS A 10 -24.49 12.06 -0.38
N LEU A 11 -23.87 10.91 -0.60
CA LEU A 11 -23.70 9.92 0.44
C LEU A 11 -22.68 10.43 1.46
N PHE A 12 -23.14 10.76 2.66
CA PHE A 12 -22.25 11.02 3.78
C PHE A 12 -21.73 9.67 4.32
N ILE A 13 -20.40 9.52 4.37
CA ILE A 13 -19.78 8.43 5.11
C ILE A 13 -19.60 8.90 6.55
N GLY A 14 -20.16 8.15 7.49
CA GLY A 14 -19.87 8.30 8.91
C GLY A 14 -18.56 7.59 9.26
N THR A 15 -17.68 8.27 9.99
CA THR A 15 -16.58 7.62 10.67
C THR A 15 -17.08 7.14 12.02
N SER A 16 -17.25 5.83 12.20
CA SER A 16 -17.50 5.26 13.52
C SER A 16 -16.14 4.90 14.14
N VAL A 17 -15.60 5.76 14.99
CA VAL A 17 -14.39 5.48 15.78
C VAL A 17 -14.73 4.63 17.01
N ALA A 18 -16.01 4.53 17.36
CA ALA A 18 -16.42 3.89 18.60
C ALA A 18 -16.91 2.45 18.38
N GLY A 19 -16.25 1.49 19.00
CA GLY A 19 -16.82 0.20 19.39
C GLY A 19 -16.61 -0.97 18.45
N ALA A 20 -15.93 -0.82 17.31
CA ALA A 20 -15.74 -1.97 16.42
C ALA A 20 -14.61 -2.91 16.90
N LEU A 21 -13.42 -2.40 17.09
CA LEU A 21 -12.24 -3.18 17.51
C LEU A 21 -11.35 -2.34 18.43
N PRO A 22 -10.58 -2.97 19.36
CA PRO A 22 -9.63 -2.25 20.20
C PRO A 22 -8.45 -1.74 19.38
N GLU A 23 -7.77 -0.72 19.91
CA GLU A 23 -6.52 -0.20 19.37
C GLU A 23 -5.49 -1.31 19.21
N ILE A 24 -4.59 -1.16 18.21
CA ILE A 24 -3.46 -2.05 18.00
C ILE A 24 -2.53 -1.95 19.21
N PRO A 25 -1.94 -3.06 19.70
CA PRO A 25 -1.09 -3.04 20.90
C PRO A 25 0.14 -2.16 20.81
N GLU A 26 0.61 -1.88 19.60
CA GLU A 26 1.79 -1.04 19.31
C GLU A 26 1.50 -0.14 18.12
N PRO A 27 2.09 1.09 18.02
CA PRO A 27 1.95 1.95 16.86
C PRO A 27 2.40 1.26 15.57
N PHE A 28 1.55 1.29 14.54
CA PHE A 28 1.67 0.46 13.35
C PHE A 28 1.67 1.29 12.06
N LYS A 29 2.74 1.21 11.27
CA LYS A 29 2.86 1.76 9.92
C LYS A 29 3.81 0.94 9.05
N TYR A 30 3.71 1.07 7.72
CA TYR A 30 4.52 0.39 6.70
C TYR A 30 4.53 -1.13 6.81
N GLY A 31 3.60 -1.70 7.54
CA GLY A 31 3.47 -3.13 7.70
C GLY A 31 2.49 -3.75 6.71
N VAL A 32 2.10 -4.97 7.02
CA VAL A 32 1.19 -5.79 6.23
C VAL A 32 0.02 -6.27 7.07
N GLY A 33 -1.09 -6.60 6.41
CA GLY A 33 -2.23 -7.20 7.09
C GLY A 33 -3.11 -7.97 6.12
N GLY A 34 -4.00 -8.76 6.67
CA GLY A 34 -4.99 -9.52 5.93
C GLY A 34 -6.11 -10.00 6.84
N ILE A 35 -7.19 -10.46 6.24
CA ILE A 35 -8.35 -11.01 6.93
C ILE A 35 -8.75 -12.35 6.32
N GLU A 36 -9.00 -13.34 7.16
CA GLU A 36 -9.53 -14.64 6.77
C GLU A 36 -10.44 -15.18 7.88
N ASN A 37 -11.64 -15.63 7.53
CA ASN A 37 -12.62 -16.21 8.44
C ASN A 37 -12.90 -15.34 9.68
N GLY A 38 -12.96 -14.01 9.51
CA GLY A 38 -13.18 -13.07 10.60
C GLY A 38 -11.98 -12.84 11.52
N LYS A 39 -10.84 -13.40 11.21
CA LYS A 39 -9.57 -13.14 11.92
C LYS A 39 -8.71 -12.18 11.13
N ILE A 40 -8.28 -11.10 11.77
CA ILE A 40 -7.41 -10.08 11.19
C ILE A 40 -5.99 -10.32 11.70
N TYR A 41 -5.04 -10.30 10.78
CA TYR A 41 -3.61 -10.48 11.04
C TYR A 41 -2.87 -9.23 10.62
N ILE A 42 -1.94 -8.75 11.45
CA ILE A 42 -1.05 -7.63 11.14
C ILE A 42 0.37 -7.94 11.61
N GLY A 43 1.36 -7.39 10.90
CA GLY A 43 2.77 -7.55 11.28
C GLY A 43 3.71 -6.74 10.43
N LEU A 44 5.01 -6.82 10.73
CA LEU A 44 6.06 -6.08 10.04
C LEU A 44 5.94 -4.56 10.17
N GLY A 45 6.61 -3.81 9.31
CA GLY A 45 6.67 -2.36 9.45
C GLY A 45 7.24 -1.95 10.79
N SER A 46 6.63 -0.97 11.43
CA SER A 46 7.05 -0.49 12.76
C SER A 46 6.85 -1.50 13.89
N LEU A 47 6.09 -2.59 13.68
CA LEU A 47 6.00 -3.70 14.66
C LEU A 47 7.27 -4.58 14.67
N GLY A 48 8.21 -4.36 13.76
CA GLY A 48 9.42 -5.17 13.67
C GLY A 48 9.12 -6.65 13.42
N ASN A 49 9.50 -7.53 14.34
CA ASN A 49 9.22 -8.96 14.26
C ASN A 49 7.90 -9.37 14.90
N ASN A 50 7.16 -8.43 15.53
CA ASN A 50 5.91 -8.75 16.18
C ASN A 50 4.78 -8.93 15.15
N TRP A 51 3.95 -9.96 15.41
CA TRP A 51 2.72 -10.21 14.69
C TRP A 51 1.57 -10.37 15.65
N TYR A 52 0.42 -9.85 15.26
CA TYR A 52 -0.81 -9.87 16.05
C TYR A 52 -1.97 -10.40 15.23
N MET A 53 -2.88 -11.06 15.93
CA MET A 53 -4.16 -11.52 15.41
C MET A 53 -5.28 -11.07 16.34
N ILE A 54 -6.42 -10.69 15.76
CA ILE A 54 -7.67 -10.50 16.48
C ILE A 54 -8.78 -11.30 15.82
N ASP A 55 -9.52 -12.09 16.60
CA ASP A 55 -10.69 -12.81 16.13
C ASP A 55 -11.94 -11.94 16.35
N THR A 56 -12.51 -11.44 15.26
CA THR A 56 -13.68 -10.56 15.30
C THR A 56 -14.99 -11.30 15.53
N ASN A 57 -14.99 -12.63 15.50
CA ASN A 57 -16.15 -13.48 15.78
C ASN A 57 -16.34 -13.71 17.29
N GLN A 58 -15.32 -13.46 18.11
CA GLN A 58 -15.41 -13.60 19.55
C GLN A 58 -16.20 -12.46 20.17
N SER A 59 -16.89 -12.72 21.29
CA SER A 59 -17.58 -11.68 22.06
C SER A 59 -16.61 -10.66 22.66
N GLU A 60 -15.51 -11.14 23.23
CA GLU A 60 -14.39 -10.32 23.68
C GLU A 60 -13.33 -10.23 22.58
N LYS A 61 -13.20 -9.05 21.99
CA LYS A 61 -12.24 -8.78 20.91
C LYS A 61 -10.93 -8.29 21.49
N LYS A 62 -9.88 -9.11 21.38
CA LYS A 62 -8.55 -8.81 21.91
C LYS A 62 -7.46 -9.20 20.92
N TRP A 63 -6.50 -8.29 20.72
CA TRP A 63 -5.29 -8.62 19.98
C TRP A 63 -4.45 -9.66 20.73
N THR A 64 -4.08 -10.70 20.05
CA THR A 64 -3.22 -11.79 20.56
C THR A 64 -1.94 -11.81 19.75
N LYS A 65 -0.81 -11.89 20.44
CA LYS A 65 0.49 -12.08 19.80
C LYS A 65 0.59 -13.49 19.27
N ILE A 66 1.04 -13.63 18.04
CA ILE A 66 1.28 -14.92 17.37
C ILE A 66 2.77 -15.08 17.06
N ALA A 67 3.17 -16.18 16.40
CA ALA A 67 4.57 -16.46 16.13
C ALA A 67 5.28 -15.28 15.46
N GLN A 68 6.41 -14.88 16.00
CA GLN A 68 7.22 -13.78 15.52
C GLN A 68 7.79 -14.04 14.14
N TRP A 69 7.94 -12.97 13.36
CA TRP A 69 8.68 -13.00 12.10
C TRP A 69 10.11 -13.51 12.30
N PRO A 70 10.56 -14.52 11.55
CA PRO A 70 11.77 -15.29 11.89
C PRO A 70 13.08 -14.68 11.40
N THR A 71 13.05 -13.53 10.74
CA THR A 71 14.25 -12.94 10.13
C THR A 71 14.25 -11.40 10.29
N VAL A 72 15.06 -10.71 9.49
CA VAL A 72 15.11 -9.26 9.47
C VAL A 72 13.71 -8.68 9.21
N PRO A 73 13.22 -7.76 10.07
CA PRO A 73 11.94 -7.12 9.86
C PRO A 73 11.94 -6.31 8.56
N ARG A 74 10.76 -6.16 7.96
CA ARG A 74 10.58 -5.53 6.66
C ARG A 74 9.54 -4.44 6.72
N GLU A 75 9.75 -3.41 5.92
CA GLU A 75 8.76 -2.38 5.61
C GLU A 75 8.38 -2.48 4.14
N GLN A 76 7.21 -1.98 3.77
CA GLN A 76 6.73 -1.93 2.39
C GLN A 76 6.71 -3.28 1.67
N ALA A 77 6.55 -4.37 2.43
CA ALA A 77 6.21 -5.68 1.92
C ALA A 77 4.70 -5.77 1.63
N THR A 78 4.27 -6.86 1.01
CA THR A 78 2.85 -7.22 0.94
C THR A 78 2.61 -8.60 1.54
N ALA A 79 1.38 -8.82 2.01
CA ALA A 79 0.92 -10.13 2.46
C ALA A 79 -0.37 -10.50 1.73
N THR A 80 -0.52 -11.79 1.42
CA THR A 80 -1.76 -12.39 0.91
C THR A 80 -2.09 -13.63 1.72
N ILE A 81 -3.38 -13.85 1.99
CA ILE A 81 -3.84 -15.05 2.72
C ILE A 81 -4.50 -15.99 1.72
N ILE A 82 -3.92 -17.18 1.56
CA ILE A 82 -4.41 -18.19 0.61
C ILE A 82 -4.41 -19.54 1.32
N ASP A 83 -5.56 -20.21 1.35
CA ASP A 83 -5.74 -21.56 1.91
C ASP A 83 -5.15 -21.73 3.32
N GLY A 84 -5.50 -20.82 4.24
CA GLY A 84 -5.07 -20.84 5.64
C GLY A 84 -3.58 -20.52 5.87
N LYS A 85 -2.93 -19.89 4.88
CA LYS A 85 -1.54 -19.44 5.01
C LYS A 85 -1.39 -17.97 4.60
N ILE A 86 -0.58 -17.22 5.35
CA ILE A 86 -0.16 -15.87 5.01
C ILE A 86 1.15 -15.94 4.26
N TYR A 87 1.19 -15.47 3.03
CA TYR A 87 2.40 -15.35 2.21
C TYR A 87 2.91 -13.93 2.23
N VAL A 88 4.18 -13.73 2.59
CA VAL A 88 4.83 -12.41 2.62
C VAL A 88 5.85 -12.30 1.51
N PHE A 89 5.73 -11.23 0.71
CA PHE A 89 6.56 -10.96 -0.45
C PHE A 89 7.30 -9.64 -0.33
N GLY A 90 8.58 -9.66 -0.70
CA GLY A 90 9.38 -8.47 -0.88
C GLY A 90 9.56 -7.64 0.39
N GLY A 91 9.58 -6.32 0.19
CA GLY A 91 9.82 -5.31 1.22
C GLY A 91 11.27 -4.89 1.34
N ILE A 92 11.53 -3.98 2.27
CA ILE A 92 12.80 -3.34 2.54
C ILE A 92 13.25 -3.75 3.94
N GLY A 93 14.48 -4.15 4.11
CA GLY A 93 15.07 -4.48 5.40
C GLY A 93 16.55 -4.19 5.39
N LYS A 94 17.24 -4.48 6.49
CA LYS A 94 18.69 -4.35 6.57
C LYS A 94 19.36 -5.66 6.18
N ASP A 95 20.45 -5.61 5.44
CA ASP A 95 21.31 -6.77 5.23
C ASP A 95 22.18 -7.07 6.48
N LYS A 96 23.07 -8.04 6.36
CA LYS A 96 23.97 -8.43 7.47
C LYS A 96 24.96 -7.33 7.87
N SER A 97 25.23 -6.39 6.98
CA SER A 97 26.11 -5.22 7.24
C SER A 97 25.32 -4.03 7.80
N GLY A 98 24.01 -4.11 7.90
CA GLY A 98 23.13 -3.05 8.37
C GLY A 98 22.68 -2.08 7.27
N VAL A 99 23.05 -2.34 6.01
CA VAL A 99 22.65 -1.52 4.85
C VAL A 99 21.23 -1.83 4.45
N ILE A 100 20.45 -0.81 4.14
CA ILE A 100 19.08 -0.93 3.66
C ILE A 100 19.09 -1.56 2.27
N THR A 101 18.29 -2.63 2.09
CA THR A 101 18.20 -3.36 0.82
C THR A 101 16.85 -4.03 0.64
N LEU A 102 16.49 -4.34 -0.59
CA LEU A 102 15.30 -5.10 -0.90
C LEU A 102 15.45 -6.55 -0.47
N GLN A 103 14.37 -7.11 0.06
CA GLN A 103 14.31 -8.48 0.53
C GLN A 103 13.63 -9.36 -0.52
N LYS A 104 14.26 -10.49 -0.88
CA LYS A 104 13.76 -11.40 -1.93
C LYS A 104 13.22 -12.72 -1.38
N ASP A 105 13.50 -13.03 -0.12
CA ASP A 105 13.03 -14.27 0.50
C ASP A 105 11.51 -14.21 0.68
N VAL A 106 10.84 -15.30 0.35
CA VAL A 106 9.40 -15.48 0.55
C VAL A 106 9.20 -16.37 1.78
N TYR A 107 8.26 -15.97 2.62
CA TYR A 107 7.87 -16.74 3.79
C TYR A 107 6.37 -16.99 3.77
N SER A 108 5.97 -18.16 4.28
CA SER A 108 4.57 -18.45 4.60
C SER A 108 4.39 -18.69 6.09
N TYR A 109 3.25 -18.20 6.62
CA TYR A 109 2.82 -18.51 7.97
C TYR A 109 1.61 -19.44 7.90
N ASP A 110 1.74 -20.62 8.48
CA ASP A 110 0.66 -21.59 8.62
C ASP A 110 -0.20 -21.19 9.84
N ILE A 111 -1.41 -20.72 9.56
CA ILE A 111 -2.32 -20.16 10.57
C ILE A 111 -2.70 -21.25 11.60
N ALA A 112 -2.92 -22.49 11.16
CA ALA A 112 -3.32 -23.57 12.05
C ALA A 112 -2.19 -24.06 12.98
N LYS A 113 -0.94 -23.90 12.53
CA LYS A 113 0.24 -24.38 13.29
C LYS A 113 0.95 -23.26 14.06
N ASP A 114 0.54 -22.00 13.88
CA ASP A 114 1.23 -20.81 14.41
C ASP A 114 2.74 -20.85 14.09
N LYS A 115 3.10 -21.05 12.82
CA LYS A 115 4.49 -21.28 12.43
C LYS A 115 4.84 -20.67 11.08
N TRP A 116 5.99 -19.96 11.03
CA TRP A 116 6.62 -19.47 9.82
C TRP A 116 7.50 -20.51 9.14
N GLU A 117 7.49 -20.49 7.81
CA GLU A 117 8.37 -21.29 6.97
C GLU A 117 8.96 -20.43 5.85
N LYS A 118 10.27 -20.54 5.62
CA LYS A 118 10.93 -19.96 4.47
C LYS A 118 10.69 -20.84 3.25
N LEU A 119 10.15 -20.25 2.18
CA LEU A 119 9.92 -20.97 0.94
C LEU A 119 11.16 -20.96 0.05
N MET A 120 11.40 -22.06 -0.64
CA MET A 120 12.50 -22.20 -1.60
C MET A 120 12.12 -21.60 -2.95
N THR A 121 11.81 -20.29 -2.93
CA THR A 121 11.44 -19.49 -4.12
C THR A 121 11.86 -18.05 -3.96
N ARG A 122 11.89 -17.32 -5.06
CA ARG A 122 12.14 -15.87 -5.10
C ARG A 122 11.31 -15.25 -6.20
N PRO A 123 10.76 -14.03 -5.97
CA PRO A 123 10.10 -13.28 -7.04
C PRO A 123 11.08 -12.99 -8.18
N PRO A 124 10.64 -13.10 -9.44
CA PRO A 124 11.50 -12.83 -10.60
C PRO A 124 11.82 -11.34 -10.80
N VAL A 125 11.08 -10.46 -10.13
CA VAL A 125 11.28 -9.00 -10.12
C VAL A 125 11.29 -8.48 -8.69
N SER A 126 11.83 -7.28 -8.51
CA SER A 126 11.88 -6.63 -7.20
C SER A 126 10.47 -6.29 -6.69
N LEU A 127 10.21 -6.54 -5.43
CA LEU A 127 8.94 -6.28 -4.77
C LEU A 127 9.17 -5.47 -3.48
N ALA A 128 9.06 -4.13 -3.56
CA ALA A 128 9.02 -3.24 -2.40
C ALA A 128 8.20 -1.99 -2.75
N GLY A 129 7.25 -1.63 -1.91
CA GLY A 129 6.24 -0.63 -2.25
C GLY A 129 5.31 -1.06 -3.39
N HIS A 130 5.32 -2.33 -3.74
CA HIS A 130 4.45 -2.94 -4.74
C HIS A 130 3.04 -3.17 -4.16
N VAL A 131 2.10 -3.49 -5.04
CA VAL A 131 0.75 -3.92 -4.67
C VAL A 131 0.58 -5.41 -4.93
N SER A 132 -0.25 -6.08 -4.10
CA SER A 132 -0.61 -7.47 -4.29
C SER A 132 -2.10 -7.68 -4.03
N PHE A 133 -2.70 -8.61 -4.78
CA PHE A 133 -4.09 -9.07 -4.60
C PHE A 133 -4.18 -10.56 -4.92
N ILE A 134 -5.31 -11.18 -4.58
CA ILE A 134 -5.53 -12.61 -4.80
C ILE A 134 -6.46 -12.78 -6.00
N HIS A 135 -6.07 -13.64 -6.94
CA HIS A 135 -6.89 -14.06 -8.06
C HIS A 135 -6.75 -15.56 -8.29
N ASN A 136 -7.87 -16.29 -8.28
CA ASN A 136 -7.92 -17.75 -8.49
C ASN A 136 -6.94 -18.53 -7.60
N GLY A 137 -6.80 -18.17 -6.32
CA GLY A 137 -5.88 -18.82 -5.37
C GLY A 137 -4.41 -18.48 -5.59
N HIS A 138 -4.08 -17.52 -6.43
CA HIS A 138 -2.73 -17.05 -6.68
C HIS A 138 -2.54 -15.64 -6.13
N ALA A 139 -1.33 -15.32 -5.66
CA ALA A 139 -0.94 -13.96 -5.33
C ALA A 139 -0.44 -13.25 -6.59
N VAL A 140 -1.12 -12.19 -7.01
CA VAL A 140 -0.73 -11.37 -8.16
C VAL A 140 -0.10 -10.07 -7.65
N SER A 141 1.05 -9.69 -8.21
CA SER A 141 1.81 -8.50 -7.78
C SER A 141 2.25 -7.66 -8.96
N THR A 142 2.29 -6.33 -8.75
CA THR A 142 2.83 -5.36 -9.72
C THR A 142 3.29 -4.08 -9.01
N GLY A 143 4.08 -3.26 -9.70
CA GLY A 143 4.61 -2.02 -9.14
C GLY A 143 5.83 -2.23 -8.25
N GLY A 144 6.22 -1.18 -7.55
CA GLY A 144 7.36 -1.16 -6.65
C GLY A 144 8.64 -0.61 -7.24
N VAL A 145 9.64 -0.44 -6.38
CA VAL A 145 10.92 0.18 -6.75
C VAL A 145 11.84 -0.77 -7.54
N ASN A 146 12.73 -0.18 -8.34
CA ASN A 146 13.79 -0.93 -9.01
C ASN A 146 14.90 -1.26 -8.02
N GLU A 147 15.27 -2.53 -7.92
CA GLU A 147 16.26 -3.02 -6.96
C GLU A 147 17.64 -2.40 -7.15
N ASN A 148 18.14 -2.36 -8.38
CA ASN A 148 19.50 -1.88 -8.64
C ASN A 148 19.65 -0.40 -8.27
N ILE A 149 18.64 0.41 -8.59
CA ILE A 149 18.63 1.85 -8.29
C ILE A 149 18.47 2.07 -6.79
N PHE A 150 17.54 1.35 -6.15
CA PHE A 150 17.27 1.49 -4.73
C PHE A 150 18.46 1.02 -3.88
N ASN A 151 18.92 -0.21 -4.08
CA ASN A 151 20.04 -0.77 -3.34
C ASN A 151 21.34 -0.01 -3.62
N GLY A 152 21.57 0.43 -4.89
CA GLY A 152 22.72 1.24 -5.27
C GLY A 152 22.78 2.53 -4.48
N TYR A 153 21.67 3.26 -4.37
CA TYR A 153 21.61 4.48 -3.57
C TYR A 153 22.03 4.26 -2.11
N PHE A 154 21.45 3.26 -1.44
CA PHE A 154 21.78 3.00 -0.03
C PHE A 154 23.21 2.49 0.16
N SER A 155 23.75 1.74 -0.79
CA SER A 155 25.17 1.36 -0.81
C SER A 155 26.08 2.58 -0.95
N ASP A 156 25.77 3.51 -1.85
CA ASP A 156 26.52 4.72 -2.06
C ASP A 156 26.44 5.68 -0.85
N VAL A 157 25.28 5.76 -0.21
CA VAL A 157 25.12 6.49 1.06
C VAL A 157 26.01 5.89 2.15
N GLU A 158 26.06 4.55 2.26
CA GLU A 158 26.94 3.88 3.23
C GLU A 158 28.41 4.18 2.96
N LEU A 159 28.86 4.06 1.69
CA LEU A 159 30.23 4.37 1.27
C LEU A 159 30.61 5.83 1.45
N SER A 160 29.65 6.75 1.45
CA SER A 160 29.88 8.18 1.63
C SER A 160 29.94 8.63 3.09
N LYS A 161 29.69 7.73 4.05
CA LYS A 161 29.74 8.04 5.49
C LYS A 161 31.08 8.68 5.90
N GLY A 162 30.97 9.75 6.67
CA GLY A 162 32.15 10.55 7.09
C GLY A 162 32.61 11.59 6.08
N ASN A 163 32.03 11.65 4.88
CA ASN A 163 32.28 12.69 3.87
C ASN A 163 30.96 13.36 3.46
N SER A 164 30.65 14.49 4.10
CA SER A 164 29.37 15.21 3.90
C SER A 164 29.19 15.71 2.46
N ALA A 165 30.26 16.14 1.79
CA ALA A 165 30.17 16.59 0.40
C ALA A 165 29.86 15.44 -0.56
N LEU A 166 30.43 14.26 -0.33
CA LEU A 166 30.13 13.07 -1.10
C LEU A 166 28.70 12.59 -0.85
N THR A 167 28.25 12.57 0.42
CA THR A 167 26.87 12.23 0.77
C THR A 167 25.86 13.17 0.10
N GLU A 168 26.13 14.48 0.09
CA GLU A 168 25.25 15.43 -0.60
C GLU A 168 25.23 15.19 -2.12
N LYS A 169 26.39 14.87 -2.72
CA LYS A 169 26.46 14.50 -4.13
C LYS A 169 25.61 13.26 -4.43
N VAL A 170 25.76 12.19 -3.65
CA VAL A 170 24.98 10.94 -3.79
C VAL A 170 23.48 11.25 -3.69
N ASN A 171 23.06 12.02 -2.69
CA ASN A 171 21.66 12.43 -2.54
C ASN A 171 21.16 13.22 -3.75
N ARG A 172 21.93 14.19 -4.22
CA ARG A 172 21.57 15.00 -5.39
C ARG A 172 21.44 14.14 -6.65
N ASP A 173 22.44 13.28 -6.90
CA ASP A 173 22.43 12.40 -8.07
C ASP A 173 21.25 11.42 -8.04
N TYR A 174 20.83 10.96 -6.86
CA TYR A 174 19.67 10.09 -6.71
C TYR A 174 18.35 10.87 -6.86
N PHE A 175 18.15 11.94 -6.09
CA PHE A 175 16.86 12.63 -6.04
C PHE A 175 16.59 13.56 -7.22
N SER A 176 17.60 13.96 -8.01
CA SER A 176 17.44 14.85 -9.17
C SER A 176 17.21 14.13 -10.49
N LYS A 177 16.99 12.79 -10.48
CA LYS A 177 16.63 12.04 -11.70
C LYS A 177 15.19 12.34 -12.12
N PRO A 178 14.88 12.37 -13.42
CA PRO A 178 13.53 12.29 -13.93
C PRO A 178 12.80 11.04 -13.40
N ALA A 179 11.47 11.07 -13.37
CA ALA A 179 10.69 9.95 -12.81
C ALA A 179 10.93 8.64 -13.57
N ASP A 180 11.06 8.70 -14.88
CA ASP A 180 11.22 7.51 -15.73
C ASP A 180 12.59 6.83 -15.53
N ASP A 181 13.61 7.58 -15.05
CA ASP A 181 14.95 7.06 -14.77
C ASP A 181 15.03 6.29 -13.44
N TYR A 182 13.91 6.16 -12.72
CA TYR A 182 13.83 5.25 -11.57
C TYR A 182 13.45 3.82 -11.98
N PHE A 183 13.00 3.60 -13.22
CA PHE A 183 12.63 2.29 -13.76
C PHE A 183 11.77 1.48 -12.78
N LEU A 184 10.75 2.14 -12.20
CA LEU A 184 9.84 1.46 -11.29
C LEU A 184 9.20 0.26 -12.00
N ASN A 185 9.02 -0.83 -11.26
CA ASN A 185 8.55 -2.08 -11.82
C ASN A 185 7.13 -1.94 -12.38
N ASN A 186 6.93 -2.38 -13.62
CA ASN A 186 5.61 -2.47 -14.26
C ASN A 186 5.26 -3.90 -14.70
N HIS A 187 6.08 -4.90 -14.36
CA HIS A 187 5.74 -6.29 -14.58
C HIS A 187 4.59 -6.73 -13.68
N ILE A 188 3.74 -7.58 -14.24
CA ILE A 188 2.66 -8.25 -13.51
C ILE A 188 3.05 -9.70 -13.38
N ILE A 189 3.22 -10.16 -12.15
CA ILE A 189 3.62 -11.53 -11.84
C ILE A 189 2.59 -12.20 -10.96
N SER A 190 2.45 -13.50 -11.10
CA SER A 190 1.57 -14.33 -10.30
C SER A 190 2.36 -15.44 -9.62
N TYR A 191 2.11 -15.68 -8.35
CA TYR A 191 2.66 -16.79 -7.57
C TYR A 191 1.59 -17.84 -7.30
N ASP A 192 1.84 -19.06 -7.74
CA ASP A 192 1.01 -20.24 -7.43
C ASP A 192 1.60 -20.95 -6.20
N PRO A 193 0.97 -20.84 -5.02
CA PRO A 193 1.49 -21.45 -3.81
C PRO A 193 1.42 -22.97 -3.82
N SER A 194 0.50 -23.56 -4.58
CA SER A 194 0.34 -25.02 -4.67
C SER A 194 1.50 -25.70 -5.40
N LYS A 195 2.12 -24.98 -6.34
CA LYS A 195 3.25 -25.45 -7.15
C LYS A 195 4.57 -24.78 -6.78
N ASN A 196 4.55 -23.77 -5.90
CA ASN A 196 5.70 -22.92 -5.60
C ASN A 196 6.33 -22.31 -6.87
N GLN A 197 5.48 -21.77 -7.76
CA GLN A 197 5.90 -21.29 -9.08
C GLN A 197 5.42 -19.87 -9.36
N TRP A 198 6.27 -19.12 -10.07
CA TRP A 198 5.98 -17.80 -10.58
C TRP A 198 5.59 -17.85 -12.05
N LYS A 199 4.62 -17.02 -12.45
CA LYS A 199 4.19 -16.82 -13.82
C LYS A 199 4.24 -15.34 -14.17
N ASN A 200 4.76 -15.01 -15.35
CA ASN A 200 4.66 -13.67 -15.92
C ASN A 200 3.29 -13.49 -16.58
N LEU A 201 2.53 -12.47 -16.18
CA LEU A 201 1.25 -12.09 -16.77
C LEU A 201 1.37 -10.88 -17.72
N GLY A 202 2.60 -10.41 -18.02
CA GLY A 202 2.87 -9.27 -18.86
C GLY A 202 3.29 -8.02 -18.08
N THR A 203 3.00 -6.86 -18.63
CA THR A 203 3.32 -5.55 -18.04
C THR A 203 2.09 -4.66 -18.03
N THR A 204 2.06 -3.69 -17.12
CA THR A 204 1.09 -2.59 -17.21
C THR A 204 1.42 -1.71 -18.42
N PRO A 205 0.43 -1.11 -19.10
CA PRO A 205 0.67 -0.17 -20.22
C PRO A 205 1.07 1.24 -19.73
N PHE A 206 1.33 1.37 -18.44
CA PHE A 206 1.72 2.62 -17.78
C PHE A 206 2.96 2.39 -16.92
N PRO A 207 3.74 3.45 -16.62
CA PRO A 207 4.91 3.36 -15.76
C PRO A 207 4.54 2.80 -14.38
N GLY A 208 5.42 1.99 -13.80
CA GLY A 208 5.26 1.49 -12.44
C GLY A 208 5.16 2.62 -11.42
N THR A 209 4.55 2.32 -10.29
CA THR A 209 4.46 3.20 -9.12
C THR A 209 4.78 2.42 -7.86
N ALA A 210 5.23 3.10 -6.80
CA ALA A 210 5.42 2.53 -5.48
C ALA A 210 4.41 3.13 -4.50
N GLY A 211 3.95 2.36 -3.51
CA GLY A 211 3.02 2.83 -2.49
C GLY A 211 1.64 3.24 -3.04
N SER A 212 1.22 2.65 -4.15
CA SER A 212 -0.16 2.77 -4.65
C SER A 212 -1.12 2.01 -3.76
N SER A 213 -2.39 2.39 -3.78
CA SER A 213 -3.46 1.58 -3.21
C SER A 213 -3.98 0.61 -4.26
N VAL A 214 -4.35 -0.61 -3.85
CA VAL A 214 -4.94 -1.62 -4.73
C VAL A 214 -6.27 -2.11 -4.18
N ILE A 215 -7.22 -2.29 -5.07
CA ILE A 215 -8.48 -2.99 -4.82
C ILE A 215 -8.63 -4.06 -5.89
N PHE A 216 -9.06 -5.25 -5.50
CA PHE A 216 -9.51 -6.29 -6.42
C PHE A 216 -10.92 -6.72 -6.01
N ALA A 217 -11.89 -6.46 -6.87
CA ALA A 217 -13.29 -6.80 -6.66
C ALA A 217 -13.98 -7.06 -8.00
N GLU A 218 -14.87 -8.06 -8.05
CA GLU A 218 -15.69 -8.38 -9.24
C GLU A 218 -14.87 -8.51 -10.54
N GLN A 219 -13.70 -9.18 -10.47
CA GLN A 219 -12.75 -9.34 -11.59
C GLN A 219 -12.10 -8.02 -12.07
N GLN A 220 -12.30 -6.93 -11.34
CA GLN A 220 -11.69 -5.63 -11.62
C GLN A 220 -10.55 -5.34 -10.63
N ILE A 221 -9.43 -4.90 -11.17
CA ILE A 221 -8.29 -4.38 -10.42
C ILE A 221 -8.37 -2.85 -10.48
N TYR A 222 -8.14 -2.20 -9.35
CA TYR A 222 -7.99 -0.74 -9.27
C TYR A 222 -6.63 -0.44 -8.68
N ILE A 223 -5.79 0.32 -9.40
CA ILE A 223 -4.50 0.83 -8.91
C ILE A 223 -4.62 2.34 -8.83
N LEU A 224 -4.51 2.88 -7.62
CA LEU A 224 -4.85 4.27 -7.31
C LEU A 224 -3.62 5.02 -6.77
N GLY A 225 -3.24 6.11 -7.43
CA GLY A 225 -2.16 6.99 -6.99
C GLY A 225 -0.79 6.31 -6.96
N GLY A 226 -0.06 6.50 -5.87
CA GLY A 226 1.30 6.00 -5.67
C GLY A 226 2.37 7.05 -5.93
N GLU A 227 3.61 6.62 -5.92
CA GLU A 227 4.81 7.43 -6.08
C GLU A 227 5.52 7.09 -7.38
N ARG A 228 5.80 8.09 -8.20
CA ARG A 228 6.53 7.93 -9.48
C ARG A 228 8.04 7.95 -9.28
N LYS A 229 8.48 8.61 -8.25
CA LYS A 229 9.86 8.70 -7.74
C LYS A 229 9.80 9.24 -6.31
N PRO A 230 10.87 9.17 -5.52
CA PRO A 230 10.86 9.74 -4.18
C PRO A 230 10.35 11.19 -4.16
N GLY A 231 9.26 11.43 -3.41
CA GLY A 231 8.65 12.73 -3.22
C GLY A 231 7.64 13.19 -4.29
N LEU A 232 7.58 12.54 -5.46
CA LEU A 232 6.62 12.88 -6.51
C LEU A 232 5.48 11.86 -6.56
N ARG A 233 4.27 12.29 -6.24
CA ARG A 233 3.09 11.43 -6.25
C ARG A 233 2.44 11.37 -7.64
N SER A 234 1.61 10.36 -7.85
CA SER A 234 0.79 10.20 -9.06
C SER A 234 -0.64 10.57 -8.76
N VAL A 235 -1.22 11.40 -9.61
CA VAL A 235 -2.68 11.62 -9.65
C VAL A 235 -3.39 10.55 -10.48
N ARG A 236 -2.64 9.78 -11.29
CA ARG A 236 -3.21 8.79 -12.22
C ARG A 236 -3.70 7.57 -11.47
N SER A 237 -4.78 7.02 -11.98
CA SER A 237 -5.43 5.81 -11.48
C SER A 237 -5.86 4.94 -12.64
N TRP A 238 -5.89 3.65 -12.41
CA TRP A 238 -6.14 2.66 -13.45
C TRP A 238 -7.11 1.60 -12.99
N THR A 239 -7.94 1.11 -13.91
CA THR A 239 -8.68 -0.12 -13.71
C THR A 239 -8.27 -1.15 -14.74
N GLY A 240 -8.23 -2.42 -14.33
CA GLY A 240 -7.92 -3.57 -15.18
C GLY A 240 -8.97 -4.65 -15.06
N GLU A 241 -9.58 -5.04 -16.16
CA GLU A 241 -10.47 -6.20 -16.22
C GLU A 241 -9.64 -7.46 -16.45
N LEU A 242 -9.64 -8.35 -15.46
CA LEU A 242 -8.87 -9.59 -15.51
C LEU A 242 -9.70 -10.71 -16.14
N SER A 243 -9.26 -11.20 -17.28
CA SER A 243 -9.88 -12.31 -18.01
C SER A 243 -8.83 -13.37 -18.33
N HIS A 244 -8.96 -14.55 -17.75
CA HIS A 244 -7.98 -15.64 -17.83
C HIS A 244 -6.60 -15.16 -17.35
N ASP A 245 -5.64 -15.00 -18.26
CA ASP A 245 -4.26 -14.56 -17.99
C ASP A 245 -3.97 -13.18 -18.61
N ARG A 246 -4.99 -12.42 -18.97
CA ARG A 246 -4.85 -11.10 -19.62
C ARG A 246 -5.61 -10.04 -18.82
N ILE A 247 -5.02 -8.86 -18.76
CA ILE A 247 -5.64 -7.71 -18.14
C ILE A 247 -5.86 -6.65 -19.19
N LYS A 248 -7.12 -6.25 -19.35
CA LYS A 248 -7.49 -5.10 -20.19
C LYS A 248 -7.54 -3.86 -19.35
N TRP A 249 -6.57 -2.99 -19.52
CA TRP A 249 -6.44 -1.76 -18.75
C TRP A 249 -7.20 -0.59 -19.35
N SER A 250 -7.74 0.25 -18.48
CA SER A 250 -8.35 1.55 -18.79
C SER A 250 -7.92 2.58 -17.74
N GLU A 251 -7.69 3.82 -18.16
CA GLU A 251 -7.39 4.91 -17.24
C GLU A 251 -8.67 5.40 -16.58
N LEU A 252 -8.61 5.61 -15.28
CA LEU A 252 -9.65 6.25 -14.48
C LEU A 252 -9.41 7.76 -14.42
N PRO A 253 -10.39 8.56 -14.01
CA PRO A 253 -10.17 9.96 -13.69
C PRO A 253 -9.03 10.10 -12.68
N PRO A 254 -8.26 11.20 -12.77
CA PRO A 254 -7.23 11.49 -11.77
C PRO A 254 -7.82 11.50 -10.36
N VAL A 255 -7.06 10.98 -9.38
CA VAL A 255 -7.39 11.14 -7.96
C VAL A 255 -7.60 12.63 -7.67
N ALA A 256 -8.66 12.96 -6.93
CA ALA A 256 -9.05 14.34 -6.62
C ALA A 256 -8.10 15.02 -5.61
N SER A 257 -6.82 14.98 -5.91
CA SER A 257 -5.74 15.66 -5.17
C SER A 257 -4.78 16.26 -6.20
N PRO A 258 -4.44 17.54 -6.15
CA PRO A 258 -3.56 18.17 -7.14
C PRO A 258 -2.15 17.57 -7.15
N GLU A 259 -1.70 17.01 -6.04
CA GLU A 259 -0.38 16.37 -5.90
C GLU A 259 -0.42 14.86 -6.13
N GLY A 260 -1.61 14.23 -6.12
CA GLY A 260 -1.75 12.79 -5.94
C GLY A 260 -1.48 12.36 -4.49
N VAL A 261 -1.52 11.07 -4.22
CA VAL A 261 -1.29 10.49 -2.90
C VAL A 261 -0.55 9.16 -2.98
N SER A 262 0.23 8.83 -1.94
CA SER A 262 0.86 7.53 -1.74
C SER A 262 0.54 7.00 -0.35
N GLY A 263 0.44 5.68 -0.20
CA GLY A 263 0.08 5.06 1.07
C GLY A 263 -1.33 5.39 1.55
N ALA A 264 -2.25 5.68 0.64
CA ALA A 264 -3.65 5.88 0.94
C ALA A 264 -4.36 4.54 1.24
N TYR A 265 -5.53 4.63 1.85
CA TYR A 265 -6.40 3.50 2.17
C TYR A 265 -7.47 3.36 1.10
N ALA A 266 -7.69 2.16 0.61
CA ALA A 266 -8.69 1.93 -0.42
C ALA A 266 -9.46 0.63 -0.18
N SER A 267 -10.75 0.65 -0.51
CA SER A 267 -11.62 -0.52 -0.42
C SER A 267 -12.88 -0.34 -1.25
N VAL A 268 -13.62 -1.41 -1.41
CA VAL A 268 -15.02 -1.38 -1.86
C VAL A 268 -15.93 -1.30 -0.63
N ILE A 269 -16.87 -0.37 -0.62
CA ILE A 269 -17.93 -0.25 0.37
C ILE A 269 -19.26 -0.24 -0.39
N ASP A 270 -20.12 -1.21 -0.16
CA ASP A 270 -21.41 -1.39 -0.88
C ASP A 270 -21.27 -1.28 -2.41
N GLY A 271 -20.29 -1.99 -2.98
CA GLY A 271 -20.03 -2.01 -4.43
C GLY A 271 -19.41 -0.71 -5.01
N ASN A 272 -19.02 0.24 -4.17
CA ASN A 272 -18.41 1.49 -4.60
C ASN A 272 -16.94 1.56 -4.19
N ILE A 273 -16.12 2.20 -5.02
CA ILE A 273 -14.68 2.38 -4.78
C ILE A 273 -14.45 3.62 -3.92
N PHE A 274 -13.71 3.43 -2.84
CA PHE A 274 -13.31 4.50 -1.93
C PHE A 274 -11.80 4.60 -1.81
N LEU A 275 -11.32 5.85 -1.68
CA LEU A 275 -9.93 6.19 -1.38
C LEU A 275 -9.92 7.19 -0.23
N ALA A 276 -9.12 6.94 0.80
CA ALA A 276 -9.04 7.79 1.98
C ALA A 276 -7.58 8.07 2.37
N GLY A 277 -7.29 9.27 2.86
CA GLY A 277 -5.97 9.62 3.37
C GLY A 277 -4.89 9.67 2.29
N GLY A 278 -3.68 9.23 2.67
CA GLY A 278 -2.48 9.25 1.84
C GLY A 278 -1.58 10.45 2.09
N ALA A 279 -0.30 10.32 1.73
CA ALA A 279 0.73 11.34 1.95
C ALA A 279 1.21 11.95 0.63
N TYR A 280 1.57 13.23 0.67
CA TYR A 280 2.06 14.00 -0.48
C TYR A 280 3.00 15.13 -0.03
N PHE A 281 3.59 15.83 -0.99
CA PHE A 281 4.42 17.02 -0.75
C PHE A 281 3.79 18.21 -1.51
N PRO A 282 3.14 19.16 -0.84
CA PRO A 282 2.52 20.32 -1.50
C PRO A 282 3.53 21.11 -2.31
N GLY A 283 3.26 21.31 -3.60
CA GLY A 283 4.14 22.01 -4.54
C GLY A 283 5.17 21.13 -5.26
N ALA A 284 5.26 19.81 -4.93
CA ALA A 284 6.24 18.94 -5.57
C ALA A 284 5.93 18.71 -7.06
N ALA A 285 4.67 18.62 -7.43
CA ALA A 285 4.26 18.46 -8.83
C ALA A 285 4.62 19.69 -9.66
N GLU A 286 4.41 20.89 -9.14
CA GLU A 286 4.78 22.15 -9.78
C GLU A 286 6.30 22.27 -9.95
N LYS A 287 7.08 22.03 -8.89
CA LYS A 287 8.55 22.02 -8.97
C LYS A 287 9.05 21.04 -10.02
N TYR A 288 8.51 19.83 -10.05
CA TYR A 288 8.88 18.83 -11.03
C TYR A 288 8.56 19.26 -12.47
N SER A 289 7.40 19.86 -12.71
CA SER A 289 7.01 20.37 -14.03
C SER A 289 7.90 21.51 -14.52
N ASN A 290 8.49 22.26 -13.60
CA ASN A 290 9.45 23.33 -13.87
C ASN A 290 10.90 22.83 -14.04
N GLY A 291 11.13 21.49 -14.03
CA GLY A 291 12.45 20.89 -14.20
C GLY A 291 13.26 20.76 -12.90
N GLU A 292 12.69 21.09 -11.75
CA GLU A 292 13.29 20.87 -10.45
C GLU A 292 13.05 19.41 -10.01
N TYR A 293 13.85 18.49 -10.52
CA TYR A 293 13.61 17.06 -10.32
C TYR A 293 13.79 16.58 -8.88
N TRP A 294 14.57 17.21 -8.03
CA TRP A 294 14.50 16.99 -6.59
C TRP A 294 13.29 17.74 -6.00
N SER A 295 12.12 17.41 -6.49
CA SER A 295 10.89 18.19 -6.32
C SER A 295 10.41 18.35 -4.88
N HIS A 296 10.72 17.40 -3.98
CA HIS A 296 10.35 17.48 -2.56
C HIS A 296 11.42 18.18 -1.69
N LYS A 297 12.55 18.59 -2.24
CA LYS A 297 13.61 19.28 -1.45
C LYS A 297 13.06 20.56 -0.83
N GLY A 298 13.14 20.65 0.49
CA GLY A 298 12.66 21.80 1.26
C GLY A 298 11.15 21.89 1.45
N LEU A 299 10.40 20.83 1.08
CA LEU A 299 8.95 20.75 1.31
C LEU A 299 8.64 19.81 2.48
N ASP A 300 7.64 20.19 3.27
CA ASP A 300 7.12 19.34 4.33
C ASP A 300 6.15 18.29 3.76
N LYS A 301 6.25 17.05 4.25
CA LYS A 301 5.30 16.00 3.93
C LYS A 301 3.96 16.29 4.58
N ALA A 302 2.90 16.32 3.79
CA ALA A 302 1.52 16.48 4.23
C ALA A 302 0.74 15.17 4.14
N TYR A 303 -0.33 15.09 4.93
CA TYR A 303 -1.20 13.91 5.02
C TYR A 303 -2.63 14.34 4.76
N SER A 304 -3.26 13.70 3.77
CA SER A 304 -4.67 13.91 3.48
C SER A 304 -5.55 13.29 4.58
N LYS A 305 -6.63 13.96 4.91
CA LYS A 305 -7.74 13.38 5.68
C LYS A 305 -8.98 13.12 4.82
N GLU A 306 -8.93 13.47 3.55
CA GLU A 306 -10.09 13.42 2.67
C GLU A 306 -10.48 11.97 2.34
N ILE A 307 -11.80 11.73 2.27
CA ILE A 307 -12.38 10.48 1.80
C ILE A 307 -13.09 10.76 0.49
N TYR A 308 -12.67 10.06 -0.55
CA TYR A 308 -13.23 10.16 -1.89
C TYR A 308 -13.95 8.86 -2.27
N GLN A 309 -15.03 9.01 -3.04
CA GLN A 309 -15.74 7.92 -3.70
C GLN A 309 -15.68 8.14 -5.22
N LEU A 310 -15.46 7.08 -5.98
CA LEU A 310 -15.56 7.09 -7.43
C LEU A 310 -17.05 6.95 -7.82
N ILE A 311 -17.63 8.02 -8.36
CA ILE A 311 -19.05 8.10 -8.76
C ILE A 311 -19.13 8.50 -10.23
N LYS A 312 -19.74 7.65 -11.07
CA LYS A 312 -19.96 7.96 -12.50
C LYS A 312 -18.70 8.48 -13.19
N ASN A 313 -17.58 7.81 -12.95
CA ASN A 313 -16.29 8.16 -13.53
C ASN A 313 -15.76 9.54 -13.09
N ASP A 314 -16.03 9.94 -11.83
CA ASP A 314 -15.45 11.13 -11.19
C ASP A 314 -15.24 10.90 -9.69
N TRP A 315 -14.18 11.48 -9.12
CA TRP A 315 -13.91 11.40 -7.69
C TRP A 315 -14.65 12.48 -6.94
N LYS A 316 -15.51 12.09 -6.01
CA LYS A 316 -16.27 13.01 -5.14
C LYS A 316 -15.79 12.88 -3.71
N LYS A 317 -15.48 14.01 -3.08
CA LYS A 317 -15.26 14.05 -1.64
C LYS A 317 -16.58 13.76 -0.92
N VAL A 318 -16.58 12.74 -0.07
CA VAL A 318 -17.77 12.26 0.64
C VAL A 318 -17.61 12.27 2.16
N GLY A 319 -16.41 12.59 2.67
CA GLY A 319 -16.14 12.65 4.08
C GLY A 319 -14.69 13.01 4.38
N SER A 320 -14.32 12.85 5.64
CA SER A 320 -12.95 13.04 6.12
C SER A 320 -12.63 12.08 7.26
N LEU A 321 -11.38 11.60 7.32
CA LEU A 321 -10.81 10.97 8.49
C LEU A 321 -10.70 11.98 9.64
N PRO A 322 -10.58 11.54 10.90
CA PRO A 322 -10.39 12.44 12.03
C PRO A 322 -9.16 13.34 11.88
N GLU A 323 -8.08 12.79 11.34
CA GLU A 323 -6.82 13.50 11.02
C GLU A 323 -6.20 12.97 9.73
N GLY A 324 -5.20 13.66 9.21
CA GLY A 324 -4.43 13.21 8.03
C GLY A 324 -3.63 11.96 8.36
N LEU A 325 -3.78 10.90 7.56
CA LEU A 325 -3.24 9.58 7.82
C LEU A 325 -2.80 8.86 6.54
N ALA A 326 -1.67 8.12 6.60
CA ALA A 326 -1.15 7.33 5.49
C ALA A 326 -0.35 6.10 5.96
N TYR A 327 -0.03 5.18 5.06
CA TYR A 327 0.90 4.06 5.28
C TYR A 327 0.52 3.04 6.35
N GLY A 328 -0.75 2.95 6.72
CA GLY A 328 -1.33 1.83 7.45
C GLY A 328 -1.83 0.74 6.51
N VAL A 329 -2.70 -0.12 7.01
CA VAL A 329 -3.35 -1.19 6.25
C VAL A 329 -4.84 -0.91 6.15
N SER A 330 -5.43 -1.09 4.97
CA SER A 330 -6.88 -1.09 4.77
C SER A 330 -7.37 -2.49 4.42
N LEU A 331 -8.46 -2.93 5.05
CA LEU A 331 -9.07 -4.23 4.82
C LEU A 331 -10.58 -4.08 4.61
N PRO A 332 -11.21 -4.84 3.69
CA PRO A 332 -12.66 -4.94 3.63
C PRO A 332 -13.15 -5.69 4.88
N TRP A 333 -14.12 -5.13 5.59
CA TRP A 333 -14.67 -5.73 6.79
C TRP A 333 -16.14 -5.31 7.00
N GLN A 334 -17.04 -6.28 7.20
CA GLN A 334 -18.47 -6.08 7.49
C GLN A 334 -19.16 -5.04 6.57
N GLY A 335 -18.91 -5.11 5.28
CA GLY A 335 -19.48 -4.20 4.28
C GLY A 335 -18.85 -2.80 4.23
N GLY A 336 -17.84 -2.53 5.06
CA GLY A 336 -17.09 -1.29 5.12
C GLY A 336 -15.60 -1.47 4.89
N MET A 337 -14.83 -0.44 5.23
CA MET A 337 -13.36 -0.44 5.21
C MET A 337 -12.82 -0.26 6.61
N LEU A 338 -11.99 -1.20 7.05
CA LEU A 338 -11.23 -1.10 8.27
C LEU A 338 -9.85 -0.51 7.95
N ILE A 339 -9.46 0.55 8.64
CA ILE A 339 -8.13 1.16 8.58
C ILE A 339 -7.40 0.82 9.88
N LEU A 340 -6.19 0.27 9.74
CA LEU A 340 -5.37 -0.20 10.84
C LEU A 340 -4.06 0.57 10.86
N GLY A 341 -3.85 1.37 11.90
CA GLY A 341 -2.66 2.19 12.06
C GLY A 341 -2.43 3.20 10.96
N GLY A 342 -1.21 3.61 10.80
CA GLY A 342 -0.73 4.57 9.81
C GLY A 342 0.29 5.51 10.39
N GLU A 343 0.70 6.45 9.55
CA GLU A 343 1.60 7.55 9.86
C GLU A 343 0.83 8.86 9.79
N LYS A 344 0.98 9.68 10.80
CA LYS A 344 0.45 11.05 10.84
C LYS A 344 1.56 12.09 10.77
N LYS A 345 1.18 13.37 10.90
CA LYS A 345 2.13 14.49 10.91
C LYS A 345 3.33 14.16 11.81
N ASP A 346 4.50 14.62 11.38
CA ASP A 346 5.80 14.37 12.02
C ASP A 346 6.30 12.91 11.93
N GLY A 347 5.73 12.11 11.02
CA GLY A 347 6.17 10.73 10.79
C GLY A 347 5.82 9.75 11.90
N LYS A 348 4.91 10.11 12.82
CA LYS A 348 4.54 9.27 13.96
C LYS A 348 3.59 8.16 13.52
N ALA A 349 3.91 6.93 13.90
CA ALA A 349 2.98 5.80 13.80
C ALA A 349 1.87 5.91 14.85
N VAL A 350 0.67 5.40 14.52
CA VAL A 350 -0.49 5.37 15.41
C VAL A 350 -1.00 3.96 15.62
N SER A 351 -1.75 3.75 16.71
CA SER A 351 -2.41 2.48 17.04
C SER A 351 -3.89 2.46 16.68
N ASP A 352 -4.37 3.51 16.03
CA ASP A 352 -5.79 3.71 15.74
C ASP A 352 -6.36 2.59 14.87
N VAL A 353 -7.61 2.23 15.15
CA VAL A 353 -8.45 1.36 14.34
C VAL A 353 -9.68 2.14 13.94
N ILE A 354 -9.80 2.50 12.67
CA ILE A 354 -10.88 3.30 12.13
C ILE A 354 -11.76 2.42 11.24
N TYR A 355 -13.08 2.45 11.46
CA TYR A 355 -14.02 1.75 10.61
C TYR A 355 -14.86 2.76 9.83
N LEU A 356 -14.76 2.68 8.52
CA LEU A 356 -15.56 3.47 7.58
C LEU A 356 -16.67 2.62 7.02
N LYS A 357 -17.91 3.04 7.21
CA LYS A 357 -19.09 2.43 6.60
C LYS A 357 -20.03 3.51 6.07
N LYS A 358 -20.90 3.10 5.18
CA LYS A 358 -22.03 3.92 4.76
C LYS A 358 -22.96 4.14 5.97
N ASN A 359 -23.42 5.37 6.16
CA ASN A 359 -24.44 5.62 7.16
C ASN A 359 -25.76 4.98 6.74
N ASP A 360 -26.32 4.14 7.60
CA ASP A 360 -27.71 3.73 7.48
C ASP A 360 -28.58 4.98 7.59
N LYS A 361 -29.49 5.18 6.63
CA LYS A 361 -30.44 6.29 6.64
C LYS A 361 -31.57 6.00 7.61
#